data_22ba66e777e26abbe3602baf48c63f23
#
_entry.id   22ba66e777e26abbe3602baf48c63f23
#
_cell.length_a   1.000
_cell.length_b   1.000
_cell.length_c   1.000
_cell.angle_alpha   90.00
_cell.angle_beta   90.00
_cell.angle_gamma   90.00
#
_symmetry.space_group_name_H-M   'P 1'
#
loop_
_entity.id
_entity.type
_entity.pdbx_description
1 polymer ?
#
loop_
_entity_poly.entity_id
_entity_poly.type
_entity_poly.pdbx_seq_one_letter_code
_entity_poly.pdbx_strand_id
1 'polypeptide(L)'
;MKPSQVRWDQLPDSVHHRVAEILGSPVSVDHVQTHGTTPGVASRVVTADGSHAFVKIGHPAINEAIPSLNRREATLLSLLPDTAPAPRLLGRIDVDGWVGMVTSDIEGPHPDLPWSDEDIDTTLASLSRLTEVTADFHQQWEPFSAPLQNTPSV
;
A
#
# COMPACT_ATOMS: atom_id res chain seq x y z
N MET A 1 -8.32 5.23 21.08
CA MET A 1 -6.91 5.62 20.94
C MET A 1 -6.53 5.38 19.49
N LYS A 2 -6.14 6.40 18.70
CA LYS A 2 -5.67 6.16 17.33
C LYS A 2 -4.42 5.28 17.41
N PRO A 3 -4.31 4.22 16.57
CA PRO A 3 -3.08 3.44 16.50
C PRO A 3 -1.93 4.38 16.17
N SER A 4 -0.80 4.20 16.84
CA SER A 4 0.37 5.06 16.66
C SER A 4 0.89 4.90 15.22
N GLN A 5 0.69 5.94 14.43
CA GLN A 5 1.31 6.04 13.12
C GLN A 5 2.81 6.27 13.34
N VAL A 6 3.63 5.39 12.80
CA VAL A 6 5.07 5.60 12.73
C VAL A 6 5.34 6.61 11.63
N ARG A 7 6.21 7.57 11.90
CA ARG A 7 6.61 8.59 10.92
C ARG A 7 7.77 8.08 10.08
N TRP A 8 7.94 8.63 8.90
CA TRP A 8 9.03 8.31 8.00
C TRP A 8 10.41 8.42 8.69
N ASP A 9 10.64 9.54 9.38
CA ASP A 9 11.89 9.84 10.09
C ASP A 9 12.21 8.89 11.27
N GLN A 10 11.26 8.07 11.67
CA GLN A 10 11.42 7.07 12.75
C GLN A 10 11.76 5.66 12.20
N LEU A 11 11.77 5.50 10.89
CA LEU A 11 12.16 4.24 10.26
C LEU A 11 13.68 4.04 10.36
N PRO A 12 14.15 2.80 10.46
CA PRO A 12 15.59 2.51 10.46
C PRO A 12 16.24 2.82 9.10
N ASP A 13 17.53 3.12 9.13
CA ASP A 13 18.32 3.43 7.93
C ASP A 13 18.26 2.32 6.88
N SER A 14 18.16 1.06 7.29
CA SER A 14 18.01 -0.09 6.38
C SER A 14 16.75 0.00 5.52
N VAL A 15 15.65 0.52 6.07
CA VAL A 15 14.41 0.75 5.32
C VAL A 15 14.57 1.92 4.37
N HIS A 16 15.17 3.03 4.82
CA HIS A 16 15.45 4.19 3.97
C HIS A 16 16.33 3.80 2.77
N HIS A 17 17.41 3.03 3.00
CA HIS A 17 18.27 2.52 1.94
C HIS A 17 17.48 1.61 0.98
N ARG A 18 16.66 0.70 1.50
CA ARG A 18 15.88 -0.19 0.65
C ARG A 18 14.89 0.57 -0.24
N VAL A 19 14.24 1.60 0.27
CA VAL A 19 13.35 2.46 -0.53
C VAL A 19 14.16 3.23 -1.59
N ALA A 20 15.32 3.79 -1.21
CA ALA A 20 16.18 4.48 -2.15
C ALA A 20 16.70 3.57 -3.28
N GLU A 21 17.04 2.31 -2.98
CA GLU A 21 17.40 1.31 -4.00
C GLU A 21 16.25 1.06 -4.99
N ILE A 22 15.02 0.89 -4.48
CA ILE A 22 13.83 0.66 -5.32
C ILE A 22 13.57 1.85 -6.23
N LEU A 23 13.71 3.06 -5.71
CA LEU A 23 13.41 4.30 -6.44
C LEU A 23 14.60 4.83 -7.27
N GLY A 24 15.81 4.29 -7.04
CA GLY A 24 17.04 4.77 -7.67
C GLY A 24 17.55 6.11 -7.15
N SER A 25 16.89 6.69 -6.14
CA SER A 25 17.22 8.00 -5.56
C SER A 25 16.72 8.09 -4.11
N PRO A 26 17.44 8.78 -3.21
CA PRO A 26 17.00 8.93 -1.83
C PRO A 26 15.73 9.79 -1.73
N VAL A 27 14.91 9.47 -0.73
CA VAL A 27 13.72 10.28 -0.40
C VAL A 27 14.18 11.60 0.23
N SER A 28 13.70 12.72 -0.32
CA SER A 28 13.99 14.08 0.14
C SER A 28 12.82 14.68 0.95
N VAL A 29 11.60 14.31 0.61
CA VAL A 29 10.37 14.79 1.28
C VAL A 29 9.40 13.63 1.46
N ASP A 30 8.72 13.60 2.60
CA ASP A 30 7.61 12.70 2.84
C ASP A 30 6.34 13.46 3.27
N HIS A 31 5.21 12.96 2.83
CA HIS A 31 3.89 13.45 3.20
C HIS A 31 3.07 12.31 3.79
N VAL A 32 3.04 12.23 5.11
CA VAL A 32 2.30 11.20 5.84
C VAL A 32 0.80 11.28 5.53
N GLN A 33 0.19 10.17 5.16
CA GLN A 33 -1.24 10.06 4.93
C GLN A 33 -1.95 9.71 6.25
N THR A 34 -2.76 10.63 6.75
CA THR A 34 -3.41 10.52 8.07
C THR A 34 -4.81 9.91 8.03
N HIS A 35 -5.35 9.64 6.85
CA HIS A 35 -6.72 9.13 6.66
C HIS A 35 -6.81 7.60 6.73
N GLY A 36 -5.68 6.88 6.79
CA GLY A 36 -5.65 5.42 6.93
C GLY A 36 -6.01 4.96 8.34
N THR A 37 -6.65 3.80 8.44
CA THR A 37 -6.99 3.14 9.71
C THR A 37 -5.96 2.09 10.12
N THR A 38 -5.08 1.67 9.21
CA THR A 38 -4.07 0.64 9.45
C THR A 38 -2.85 1.26 10.12
N PRO A 39 -2.37 0.71 11.27
CA PRO A 39 -1.13 1.17 11.89
C PRO A 39 0.07 0.92 10.97
N GLY A 40 1.08 1.79 11.03
CA GLY A 40 2.27 1.70 10.20
C GLY A 40 2.57 3.01 9.48
N VAL A 41 3.43 2.97 8.50
CA VAL A 41 3.77 4.11 7.64
C VAL A 41 2.97 4.01 6.34
N ALA A 42 2.28 5.07 5.99
CA ALA A 42 1.67 5.29 4.69
C ALA A 42 2.01 6.73 4.28
N SER A 43 2.94 6.88 3.33
CA SER A 43 3.45 8.20 2.94
C SER A 43 3.57 8.32 1.43
N ARG A 44 3.19 9.47 0.90
CA ARG A 44 3.67 9.93 -0.40
C ARG A 44 5.10 10.45 -0.21
N VAL A 45 6.00 10.00 -1.04
CA VAL A 45 7.40 10.39 -0.96
C VAL A 45 7.84 11.04 -2.27
N VAL A 46 8.74 12.02 -2.15
CA VAL A 46 9.40 12.66 -3.28
C VAL A 46 10.89 12.40 -3.13
N THR A 47 11.49 11.88 -4.15
CA THR A 47 12.93 11.61 -4.19
C THR A 47 13.75 12.87 -4.53
N ALA A 48 15.06 12.83 -4.34
CA ALA A 48 15.95 13.95 -4.63
C ALA A 48 15.97 14.33 -6.13
N ASP A 49 15.64 13.39 -7.02
CA ASP A 49 15.49 13.62 -8.46
C ASP A 49 14.09 14.09 -8.88
N GLY A 50 13.18 14.27 -7.92
CA GLY A 50 11.82 14.75 -8.13
C GLY A 50 10.80 13.67 -8.51
N SER A 51 11.16 12.38 -8.47
CA SER A 51 10.21 11.30 -8.71
C SER A 51 9.26 11.12 -7.52
N HIS A 52 8.01 10.77 -7.80
CA HIS A 52 6.96 10.55 -6.80
C HIS A 52 6.64 9.07 -6.64
N ALA A 53 6.43 8.64 -5.39
CA ALA A 53 6.02 7.28 -5.08
C ALA A 53 5.16 7.25 -3.81
N PHE A 54 4.48 6.13 -3.58
CA PHE A 54 3.77 5.84 -2.35
C PHE A 54 4.44 4.67 -1.62
N VAL A 55 4.70 4.86 -0.32
CA VAL A 55 5.34 3.86 0.52
C VAL A 55 4.39 3.41 1.61
N LYS A 56 4.20 2.09 1.73
CA LYS A 56 3.37 1.46 2.76
C LYS A 56 4.18 0.40 3.46
N ILE A 57 4.43 0.59 4.76
CA ILE A 57 5.31 -0.28 5.55
C ILE A 57 4.71 -0.52 6.93
N GLY A 58 4.88 -1.72 7.46
CA GLY A 58 4.53 -2.06 8.83
C GLY A 58 5.50 -3.02 9.47
N HIS A 59 5.39 -3.16 10.78
CA HIS A 59 6.24 -4.03 11.59
C HIS A 59 5.37 -4.87 12.54
N PRO A 60 5.68 -6.14 12.81
CA PRO A 60 4.85 -7.00 13.66
C PRO A 60 4.73 -6.47 15.11
N ALA A 61 5.73 -5.73 15.62
CA ALA A 61 5.65 -5.09 16.92
C ALA A 61 4.59 -3.98 17.00
N ILE A 62 4.14 -3.44 15.86
CA ILE A 62 3.05 -2.46 15.78
C ILE A 62 1.71 -3.19 15.65
N ASN A 63 1.66 -4.20 14.79
CA ASN A 63 0.52 -5.07 14.59
C ASN A 63 0.98 -6.34 13.84
N GLU A 64 0.75 -7.50 14.44
CA GLU A 64 1.20 -8.79 13.90
C GLU A 64 0.64 -9.15 12.52
N ALA A 65 -0.55 -8.65 12.19
CA ALA A 65 -1.19 -8.96 10.91
C ALA A 65 -0.63 -8.15 9.73
N ILE A 66 -0.04 -6.97 9.99
CA ILE A 66 0.36 -6.04 8.92
C ILE A 66 1.40 -6.64 7.97
N PRO A 67 2.46 -7.32 8.42
CA PRO A 67 3.42 -7.90 7.50
C PRO A 67 2.80 -8.87 6.50
N SER A 68 1.88 -9.72 6.93
CA SER A 68 1.20 -10.67 6.06
C SER A 68 0.26 -9.96 5.08
N LEU A 69 -0.46 -8.96 5.54
CA LEU A 69 -1.33 -8.14 4.68
C LEU A 69 -0.52 -7.39 3.61
N ASN A 70 0.60 -6.77 3.99
CA ASN A 70 1.45 -6.04 3.05
C ASN A 70 2.10 -6.98 2.01
N ARG A 71 2.58 -8.17 2.42
CA ARG A 71 3.10 -9.16 1.46
C ARG A 71 2.04 -9.60 0.47
N ARG A 72 0.82 -9.82 0.95
CA ARG A 72 -0.30 -10.22 0.10
C ARG A 72 -0.68 -9.11 -0.86
N GLU A 73 -0.81 -7.87 -0.40
CA GLU A 73 -1.11 -6.71 -1.23
C GLU A 73 -0.04 -6.53 -2.33
N ALA A 74 1.25 -6.61 -1.97
CA ALA A 74 2.34 -6.54 -2.94
C ALA A 74 2.30 -7.69 -3.96
N THR A 75 1.88 -8.90 -3.53
CA THR A 75 1.72 -10.02 -4.46
C THR A 75 0.58 -9.77 -5.43
N LEU A 76 -0.55 -9.26 -4.94
CA LEU A 76 -1.69 -8.90 -5.80
C LEU A 76 -1.32 -7.85 -6.83
N LEU A 77 -0.71 -6.75 -6.38
CA LEU A 77 -0.29 -5.68 -7.28
C LEU A 77 0.71 -6.18 -8.34
N SER A 78 1.57 -7.14 -8.00
CA SER A 78 2.51 -7.71 -8.99
C SER A 78 1.86 -8.59 -10.06
N LEU A 79 0.62 -9.03 -9.83
CA LEU A 79 -0.15 -9.84 -10.78
C LEU A 79 -1.08 -9.00 -11.66
N LEU A 80 -1.39 -7.78 -11.26
CA LEU A 80 -2.28 -6.92 -12.02
C LEU A 80 -1.62 -6.49 -13.35
N PRO A 81 -2.37 -6.48 -14.45
CA PRO A 81 -1.86 -5.95 -15.72
C PRO A 81 -1.69 -4.42 -15.63
N ASP A 82 -0.80 -3.86 -16.46
CA ASP A 82 -0.54 -2.42 -16.50
C ASP A 82 -1.79 -1.57 -16.83
N THR A 83 -2.82 -2.19 -17.40
CA THR A 83 -4.10 -1.55 -17.72
C THR A 83 -5.06 -1.48 -16.54
N ALA A 84 -4.74 -2.12 -15.40
CA ALA A 84 -5.57 -2.08 -14.22
C ALA A 84 -5.61 -0.66 -13.62
N PRO A 85 -6.78 -0.17 -13.18
CA PRO A 85 -6.89 1.11 -12.48
C PRO A 85 -6.41 0.98 -11.03
N ALA A 86 -5.13 0.69 -10.86
CA ALA A 86 -4.49 0.45 -9.58
C ALA A 86 -3.04 0.97 -9.60
N PRO A 87 -2.45 1.30 -8.44
CA PRO A 87 -1.05 1.68 -8.39
C PRO A 87 -0.16 0.51 -8.83
N ARG A 88 0.91 0.82 -9.57
CA ARG A 88 1.89 -0.18 -9.97
C ARG A 88 2.86 -0.47 -8.83
N LEU A 89 3.16 -1.74 -8.60
CA LEU A 89 4.20 -2.13 -7.66
C LEU A 89 5.58 -1.77 -8.24
N LEU A 90 6.34 -0.93 -7.55
CA LEU A 90 7.72 -0.57 -7.89
C LEU A 90 8.73 -1.47 -7.18
N GLY A 91 8.41 -1.93 -5.97
CA GLY A 91 9.26 -2.85 -5.24
C GLY A 91 8.70 -3.27 -3.90
N ARG A 92 9.33 -4.32 -3.33
CA ARG A 92 8.97 -4.89 -2.03
C ARG A 92 10.03 -4.55 -0.99
N ILE A 93 9.57 -4.34 0.22
CA ILE A 93 10.40 -4.08 1.40
C ILE A 93 10.20 -5.27 2.34
N ASP A 94 11.30 -5.94 2.71
CA ASP A 94 11.32 -6.98 3.74
C ASP A 94 12.72 -6.94 4.37
N VAL A 95 12.90 -6.08 5.36
CA VAL A 95 14.19 -5.81 6.01
C VAL A 95 13.99 -5.51 7.49
N ASP A 96 14.78 -6.14 8.35
CA ASP A 96 14.76 -5.95 9.81
C ASP A 96 13.37 -6.06 10.43
N GLY A 97 12.52 -6.97 9.91
CA GLY A 97 11.14 -7.17 10.36
C GLY A 97 10.15 -6.13 9.78
N TRP A 98 10.62 -5.11 9.10
CA TRP A 98 9.77 -4.17 8.38
C TRP A 98 9.35 -4.74 7.04
N VAL A 99 8.05 -4.80 6.82
CA VAL A 99 7.47 -5.40 5.62
C VAL A 99 6.53 -4.41 4.95
N GLY A 100 6.71 -4.24 3.66
CA GLY A 100 5.89 -3.30 2.90
C GLY A 100 6.19 -3.29 1.41
N MET A 101 5.80 -2.19 0.79
CA MET A 101 5.95 -1.99 -0.63
C MET A 101 6.12 -0.52 -0.98
N VAL A 102 6.70 -0.31 -2.15
CA VAL A 102 6.72 0.98 -2.84
C VAL A 102 5.87 0.82 -4.09
N THR A 103 4.95 1.74 -4.30
CA THR A 103 4.10 1.78 -5.49
C THR A 103 4.22 3.11 -6.21
N SER A 104 3.73 3.17 -7.46
CA SER A 104 3.53 4.46 -8.12
C SER A 104 2.61 5.34 -7.28
N ASP A 105 2.85 6.64 -7.26
CA ASP A 105 1.92 7.59 -6.67
C ASP A 105 0.70 7.78 -7.59
N ILE A 106 -0.47 7.96 -6.99
CA ILE A 106 -1.69 8.34 -7.71
C ILE A 106 -1.96 9.80 -7.35
N GLU A 107 -1.81 10.65 -8.34
CA GLU A 107 -2.10 12.07 -8.20
C GLU A 107 -3.62 12.30 -8.20
N GLY A 108 -4.04 13.24 -7.40
CA GLY A 108 -5.43 13.68 -7.31
C GLY A 108 -5.87 13.96 -5.87
N PRO A 109 -6.91 14.77 -5.71
CA PRO A 109 -7.53 14.99 -4.41
C PRO A 109 -8.35 13.77 -3.99
N HIS A 110 -8.55 13.63 -2.69
CA HIS A 110 -9.62 12.77 -2.19
C HIS A 110 -10.98 13.41 -2.52
N PRO A 111 -11.99 12.60 -2.84
CA PRO A 111 -13.35 13.11 -2.99
C PRO A 111 -13.80 13.83 -1.71
N ASP A 112 -14.50 14.93 -1.86
CA ASP A 112 -15.12 15.64 -0.74
C ASP A 112 -16.29 14.82 -0.16
N LEU A 113 -16.59 15.02 1.11
CA LEU A 113 -17.73 14.39 1.76
C LEU A 113 -18.89 15.38 1.91
N PRO A 114 -20.13 14.98 1.55
CA PRO A 114 -20.54 13.70 0.93
C PRO A 114 -20.07 13.60 -0.52
N TRP A 115 -19.84 12.36 -1.00
CA TRP A 115 -19.46 12.14 -2.40
C TRP A 115 -20.50 12.69 -3.36
N SER A 116 -20.03 13.31 -4.42
CA SER A 116 -20.89 13.74 -5.55
C SER A 116 -21.32 12.53 -6.39
N ASP A 117 -22.36 12.70 -7.19
CA ASP A 117 -22.77 11.66 -8.15
C ASP A 117 -21.64 11.34 -9.14
N GLU A 118 -20.83 12.32 -9.53
CA GLU A 118 -19.67 12.15 -10.41
C GLU A 118 -18.57 11.30 -9.73
N ASP A 119 -18.31 11.49 -8.44
CA ASP A 119 -17.35 10.68 -7.69
C ASP A 119 -17.82 9.23 -7.62
N ILE A 120 -19.11 9.02 -7.40
CA ILE A 120 -19.72 7.69 -7.36
C ILE A 120 -19.60 7.00 -8.71
N ASP A 121 -19.99 7.68 -9.79
CA ASP A 121 -19.93 7.13 -11.16
C ASP A 121 -18.50 6.79 -11.56
N THR A 122 -17.54 7.67 -11.27
CA THR A 122 -16.11 7.45 -11.54
C THR A 122 -15.58 6.24 -10.78
N THR A 123 -15.98 6.09 -9.51
CA THR A 123 -15.59 4.95 -8.69
C THR A 123 -16.17 3.65 -9.23
N LEU A 124 -17.45 3.63 -9.58
CA LEU A 124 -18.11 2.46 -10.16
C LEU A 124 -17.50 2.06 -11.50
N ALA A 125 -17.18 3.03 -12.36
CA ALA A 125 -16.51 2.78 -13.63
C ALA A 125 -15.11 2.16 -13.42
N SER A 126 -14.35 2.65 -12.44
CA SER A 126 -13.03 2.11 -12.09
C SER A 126 -13.11 0.67 -11.55
N LEU A 127 -14.10 0.38 -10.69
CA LEU A 127 -14.36 -0.97 -10.18
C LEU A 127 -14.77 -1.93 -11.30
N SER A 128 -15.65 -1.48 -12.21
CA SER A 128 -16.05 -2.29 -13.38
C SER A 128 -14.85 -2.64 -14.26
N ARG A 129 -14.00 -1.66 -14.55
CA ARG A 129 -12.77 -1.89 -15.32
C ARG A 129 -11.81 -2.84 -14.59
N LEU A 130 -11.66 -2.70 -13.28
CA LEU A 130 -10.82 -3.63 -12.50
C LEU A 130 -11.37 -5.05 -12.61
N THR A 131 -12.69 -5.24 -12.52
CA THR A 131 -13.33 -6.54 -12.67
C THR A 131 -13.07 -7.14 -14.05
N GLU A 132 -13.16 -6.35 -15.12
CA GLU A 132 -12.90 -6.78 -16.48
C GLU A 132 -11.45 -7.27 -16.66
N VAL A 133 -10.46 -6.47 -16.21
CA VAL A 133 -9.04 -6.83 -16.39
C VAL A 133 -8.58 -7.95 -15.46
N THR A 134 -9.36 -8.27 -14.43
CA THR A 134 -9.07 -9.37 -13.49
C THR A 134 -9.92 -10.61 -13.72
N ALA A 135 -10.80 -10.62 -14.72
CA ALA A 135 -11.70 -11.74 -14.99
C ALA A 135 -10.98 -13.08 -15.15
N ASP A 136 -9.80 -13.07 -15.76
CA ASP A 136 -9.00 -14.28 -16.02
C ASP A 136 -8.11 -14.69 -14.83
N PHE A 137 -8.04 -13.88 -13.78
CA PHE A 137 -7.19 -14.15 -12.61
C PHE A 137 -7.77 -15.21 -11.65
N HIS A 138 -9.04 -15.59 -11.80
CA HIS A 138 -9.71 -16.55 -10.91
C HIS A 138 -9.02 -17.93 -10.84
N GLN A 139 -8.18 -18.28 -11.81
CA GLN A 139 -7.44 -19.55 -11.80
C GLN A 139 -6.15 -19.52 -10.98
N GLN A 140 -5.65 -18.33 -10.62
CA GLN A 140 -4.39 -18.15 -9.87
C GLN A 140 -4.63 -17.64 -8.44
N TRP A 141 -5.89 -17.42 -8.07
CA TRP A 141 -6.27 -16.80 -6.81
C TRP A 141 -6.81 -17.81 -5.82
N GLU A 142 -6.10 -18.01 -4.71
CA GLU A 142 -6.68 -18.62 -3.52
C GLU A 142 -7.63 -17.60 -2.86
N PRO A 143 -8.93 -17.94 -2.70
CA PRO A 143 -9.87 -17.01 -2.08
C PRO A 143 -9.48 -16.66 -0.65
N PHE A 144 -9.93 -15.50 -0.17
CA PHE A 144 -9.71 -14.94 1.17
C PHE A 144 -10.33 -15.78 2.32
N SER A 145 -10.62 -17.04 2.08
CA SER A 145 -11.29 -17.97 2.98
C SER A 145 -10.36 -18.77 3.90
N ALA A 146 -9.11 -18.36 4.11
CA ALA A 146 -8.41 -18.83 5.29
C ALA A 146 -9.14 -18.26 6.51
N PRO A 147 -9.76 -19.11 7.37
CA PRO A 147 -10.43 -18.60 8.57
C PRO A 147 -9.41 -17.82 9.38
N LEU A 148 -9.80 -16.62 9.83
CA LEU A 148 -9.14 -15.97 10.95
C LEU A 148 -9.07 -17.03 12.04
N GLN A 149 -7.88 -17.57 12.32
CA GLN A 149 -7.71 -18.54 13.38
C GLN A 149 -8.21 -17.87 14.65
N ASN A 150 -9.34 -18.33 15.15
CA ASN A 150 -9.84 -17.96 16.45
C ASN A 150 -8.77 -18.30 17.46
N THR A 151 -8.15 -17.27 18.02
CA THR A 151 -7.31 -17.41 19.21
C THR A 151 -8.23 -17.99 20.30
N PRO A 152 -7.92 -19.14 20.89
CA PRO A 152 -8.72 -19.66 21.98
C PRO A 152 -8.67 -18.68 23.14
N SER A 153 -9.84 -18.23 23.58
CA SER A 153 -9.99 -17.53 24.84
C SER A 153 -9.51 -18.44 25.97
N VAL A 154 -8.52 -17.98 26.73
CA VAL A 154 -8.16 -18.49 28.06
C VAL A 154 -8.75 -17.57 29.10
#